data_226179dd99f48fe7529778a749b16447
#
_entry.id   226179dd99f48fe7529778a749b16447
#
_cell.length_a   1.000
_cell.length_b   1.000
_cell.length_c   1.000
_cell.angle_alpha   90.00
_cell.angle_beta   90.00
_cell.angle_gamma   90.00
#
_symmetry.space_group_name_H-M   'P 1'
#
loop_
_entity.id
_entity.type
_entity.pdbx_description
1 polymer ?
#
loop_
_entity_poly.entity_id
_entity_poly.type
_entity_poly.pdbx_seq_one_letter_code
_entity_poly.pdbx_strand_id
1 'polypeptide(L)'
;VGRNRKKIALVTGASSGIGRCLARQMAENYPELHEIWVLARRKEELEALQTECPETQFRLLVMDLADKETFTELAGLLGAERPHICLLVNGAGLGHNGPTARLETSGLCDMIDVNCRALIAVTRLCLPYMGRGSRILQLASGSAFLPQPGFAVYAASKSCVLSFSQALREELRPRGIVVTAVCPGPVDTDFFRAGGITLSPLKRFFLADPEKVAKKALADARKGKALSVYGLSMKMVRIVAKVFPEGWLVRFHVNQQDSSEKIVENVHC
;
A
#
# COMPACT_ATOMS: atom_id res chain seq x y z
N VAL A 1 -6.38 -32.30 -15.91
CA VAL A 1 -5.17 -32.79 -15.22
C VAL A 1 -4.51 -31.56 -14.63
N GLY A 2 -4.76 -31.29 -13.32
CA GLY A 2 -4.22 -30.13 -12.62
C GLY A 2 -2.73 -30.33 -12.41
N ARG A 3 -1.88 -29.62 -13.18
CA ARG A 3 -0.48 -29.41 -12.78
C ARG A 3 -0.50 -28.80 -11.38
N ASN A 4 0.22 -29.44 -10.44
CA ASN A 4 0.42 -28.91 -9.09
C ASN A 4 1.22 -27.60 -9.22
N ARG A 5 0.51 -26.46 -9.41
CA ARG A 5 1.14 -25.15 -9.58
C ARG A 5 1.76 -24.73 -8.27
N LYS A 6 2.98 -24.18 -8.33
CA LYS A 6 3.67 -23.61 -7.18
C LYS A 6 2.80 -22.51 -6.56
N LYS A 7 2.42 -22.66 -5.29
CA LYS A 7 1.66 -21.63 -4.56
C LYS A 7 2.60 -20.55 -4.11
N ILE A 8 2.31 -19.31 -4.48
CA ILE A 8 3.14 -18.16 -4.12
C ILE A 8 2.33 -17.02 -3.53
N ALA A 9 3.02 -16.15 -2.81
CA ALA A 9 2.60 -14.77 -2.60
C ALA A 9 3.47 -13.84 -3.45
N LEU A 10 2.93 -12.72 -3.92
CA LEU A 10 3.68 -11.65 -4.56
C LEU A 10 3.46 -10.35 -3.79
N VAL A 11 4.56 -9.71 -3.38
CA VAL A 11 4.54 -8.49 -2.56
C VAL A 11 5.36 -7.41 -3.24
N THR A 12 4.73 -6.32 -3.64
CA THR A 12 5.44 -5.12 -4.09
C THR A 12 5.70 -4.18 -2.92
N GLY A 13 6.79 -3.41 -2.96
CA GLY A 13 7.19 -2.52 -1.88
C GLY A 13 7.69 -3.28 -0.63
N ALA A 14 8.27 -4.46 -0.83
CA ALA A 14 8.71 -5.34 0.26
C ALA A 14 10.01 -4.90 0.95
N SER A 15 10.70 -3.86 0.47
CA SER A 15 11.96 -3.41 1.06
C SER A 15 11.81 -2.67 2.39
N SER A 16 10.61 -2.17 2.74
CA SER A 16 10.39 -1.44 4.00
C SER A 16 8.93 -1.39 4.41
N GLY A 17 8.67 -0.88 5.60
CA GLY A 17 7.35 -0.53 6.11
C GLY A 17 6.34 -1.69 6.08
N ILE A 18 5.09 -1.37 5.74
CA ILE A 18 3.99 -2.34 5.77
C ILE A 18 4.21 -3.51 4.80
N GLY A 19 4.80 -3.25 3.61
CA GLY A 19 5.09 -4.29 2.62
C GLY A 19 6.07 -5.34 3.15
N ARG A 20 7.16 -4.90 3.80
CA ARG A 20 8.13 -5.78 4.46
C ARG A 20 7.49 -6.59 5.59
N CYS A 21 6.71 -5.92 6.46
CA CYS A 21 6.01 -6.61 7.56
C CYS A 21 5.02 -7.65 7.04
N LEU A 22 4.30 -7.36 5.94
CA LEU A 22 3.40 -8.33 5.31
C LEU A 22 4.16 -9.54 4.76
N ALA A 23 5.29 -9.34 4.06
CA ALA A 23 6.11 -10.42 3.55
C ALA A 23 6.63 -11.31 4.68
N ARG A 24 7.16 -10.72 5.76
CA ARG A 24 7.66 -11.44 6.94
C ARG A 24 6.54 -12.22 7.64
N GLN A 25 5.40 -11.62 7.91
CA GLN A 25 4.29 -12.31 8.55
C GLN A 25 3.67 -13.40 7.67
N MET A 26 3.76 -13.29 6.34
CA MET A 26 3.39 -14.37 5.45
C MET A 26 4.38 -15.53 5.52
N ALA A 27 5.67 -15.25 5.62
CA ALA A 27 6.72 -16.27 5.84
C ALA A 27 6.44 -17.11 7.10
N GLU A 28 6.03 -16.45 8.18
CA GLU A 28 5.75 -17.09 9.47
C GLU A 28 4.41 -17.84 9.52
N ASN A 29 3.38 -17.35 8.83
CA ASN A 29 1.98 -17.74 9.08
C ASN A 29 1.26 -18.40 7.89
N TYR A 30 1.97 -18.66 6.76
CA TYR A 30 1.41 -19.25 5.55
C TYR A 30 2.28 -20.41 5.03
N PRO A 31 2.38 -21.51 5.79
CA PRO A 31 3.26 -22.66 5.45
C PRO A 31 2.88 -23.34 4.14
N GLU A 32 1.69 -23.05 3.60
CA GLU A 32 1.25 -23.55 2.30
C GLU A 32 1.91 -22.85 1.10
N LEU A 33 2.59 -21.71 1.31
CA LEU A 33 3.32 -21.01 0.26
C LEU A 33 4.68 -21.68 0.01
N HIS A 34 4.95 -21.99 -1.24
CA HIS A 34 6.26 -22.54 -1.65
C HIS A 34 7.31 -21.46 -1.80
N GLU A 35 6.88 -20.26 -2.22
CA GLU A 35 7.75 -19.08 -2.38
C GLU A 35 6.98 -17.81 -2.08
N ILE A 36 7.71 -16.77 -1.68
CA ILE A 36 7.21 -15.40 -1.61
C ILE A 36 8.05 -14.55 -2.56
N TRP A 37 7.42 -14.02 -3.62
CA TRP A 37 8.06 -13.12 -4.55
C TRP A 37 7.99 -11.72 -3.99
N VAL A 38 9.16 -11.13 -3.74
CA VAL A 38 9.31 -9.81 -3.13
C VAL A 38 9.92 -8.84 -4.13
N LEU A 39 9.18 -7.79 -4.46
CA LEU A 39 9.52 -6.83 -5.49
C LEU A 39 9.81 -5.45 -4.88
N ALA A 40 10.99 -4.92 -5.11
CA ALA A 40 11.40 -3.57 -4.74
C ALA A 40 12.68 -3.16 -5.50
N ARG A 41 13.06 -1.88 -5.40
CA ARG A 41 14.27 -1.32 -6.03
C ARG A 41 15.55 -1.63 -5.25
N ARG A 42 15.46 -1.68 -3.92
CA ARG A 42 16.63 -1.83 -3.02
C ARG A 42 16.92 -3.30 -2.80
N LYS A 43 17.98 -3.78 -3.47
CA LYS A 43 18.39 -5.18 -3.43
C LYS A 43 18.79 -5.60 -2.02
N GLU A 44 19.61 -4.80 -1.35
CA GLU A 44 20.16 -5.06 -0.03
C GLU A 44 19.06 -5.29 1.02
N GLU A 45 17.98 -4.53 0.91
CA GLU A 45 16.83 -4.66 1.80
C GLU A 45 16.03 -5.95 1.57
N LEU A 46 15.99 -6.41 0.31
CA LEU A 46 15.37 -7.70 -0.01
C LEU A 46 16.24 -8.86 0.47
N GLU A 47 17.56 -8.77 0.34
CA GLU A 47 18.52 -9.75 0.86
C GLU A 47 18.47 -9.83 2.39
N ALA A 48 18.35 -8.67 3.06
CA ALA A 48 18.16 -8.62 4.51
C ALA A 48 16.86 -9.33 4.94
N LEU A 49 15.77 -9.19 4.18
CA LEU A 49 14.51 -9.88 4.46
C LEU A 49 14.68 -11.42 4.35
N GLN A 50 15.46 -11.91 3.37
CA GLN A 50 15.79 -13.34 3.26
C GLN A 50 16.59 -13.82 4.47
N THR A 51 17.52 -13.00 4.97
CA THR A 51 18.34 -13.32 6.15
C THR A 51 17.49 -13.36 7.43
N GLU A 52 16.49 -12.50 7.55
CA GLU A 52 15.57 -12.48 8.69
C GLU A 52 14.65 -13.71 8.74
N CYS A 53 14.34 -14.31 7.59
CA CYS A 53 13.44 -15.46 7.49
C CYS A 53 14.13 -16.60 6.69
N PRO A 54 15.15 -17.25 7.23
CA PRO A 54 15.99 -18.20 6.50
C PRO A 54 15.24 -19.45 6.01
N GLU A 55 14.18 -19.86 6.72
CA GLU A 55 13.37 -21.03 6.36
C GLU A 55 12.39 -20.77 5.20
N THR A 56 12.22 -19.50 4.79
CA THR A 56 11.28 -19.12 3.73
C THR A 56 12.02 -18.89 2.43
N GLN A 57 11.56 -19.50 1.36
CA GLN A 57 12.10 -19.23 0.03
C GLN A 57 11.53 -17.91 -0.52
N PHE A 58 12.31 -16.83 -0.42
CA PHE A 58 12.01 -15.60 -1.13
C PHE A 58 12.59 -15.61 -2.53
N ARG A 59 11.82 -15.12 -3.49
CA ARG A 59 12.32 -14.76 -4.82
C ARG A 59 12.45 -13.25 -4.89
N LEU A 60 13.67 -12.77 -4.96
CA LEU A 60 13.99 -11.36 -4.97
C LEU A 60 13.85 -10.80 -6.38
N LEU A 61 12.90 -9.89 -6.58
CA LEU A 61 12.65 -9.20 -7.85
C LEU A 61 13.09 -7.74 -7.69
N VAL A 62 14.32 -7.45 -8.11
CA VAL A 62 14.87 -6.10 -8.06
C VAL A 62 14.39 -5.33 -9.28
N MET A 63 13.29 -4.59 -9.11
CA MET A 63 12.57 -3.92 -10.20
C MET A 63 12.07 -2.55 -9.77
N ASP A 64 12.04 -1.59 -10.69
CA ASP A 64 11.42 -0.28 -10.49
C ASP A 64 10.03 -0.23 -11.12
N LEU A 65 9.02 -0.03 -10.31
CA LEU A 65 7.62 0.07 -10.76
C LEU A 65 7.28 1.40 -11.47
N ALA A 66 8.17 2.37 -11.44
CA ALA A 66 8.06 3.57 -12.28
C ALA A 66 8.42 3.26 -13.75
N ASP A 67 9.28 2.26 -13.98
CA ASP A 67 9.67 1.81 -15.31
C ASP A 67 8.60 0.90 -15.96
N LYS A 68 8.29 1.19 -17.22
CA LYS A 68 7.30 0.41 -17.99
C LYS A 68 7.82 -0.97 -18.39
N GLU A 69 9.13 -1.13 -18.56
CA GLU A 69 9.76 -2.39 -18.94
C GLU A 69 9.61 -3.45 -17.84
N THR A 70 9.56 -3.01 -16.59
CA THR A 70 9.27 -3.87 -15.41
C THR A 70 8.02 -4.74 -15.62
N PHE A 71 6.98 -4.21 -16.26
CA PHE A 71 5.75 -4.96 -16.47
C PHE A 71 5.90 -6.05 -17.52
N THR A 72 6.74 -5.82 -18.53
CA THR A 72 7.08 -6.82 -19.55
C THR A 72 7.90 -7.95 -18.93
N GLU A 73 8.89 -7.62 -18.12
CA GLU A 73 9.70 -8.59 -17.41
C GLU A 73 8.85 -9.43 -16.43
N LEU A 74 8.02 -8.79 -15.62
CA LEU A 74 7.12 -9.48 -14.69
C LEU A 74 6.14 -10.40 -15.44
N ALA A 75 5.59 -9.94 -16.56
CA ALA A 75 4.71 -10.74 -17.39
C ALA A 75 5.43 -11.98 -17.96
N GLY A 76 6.67 -11.83 -18.40
CA GLY A 76 7.53 -12.93 -18.86
C GLY A 76 7.77 -13.96 -17.76
N LEU A 77 8.14 -13.52 -16.56
CA LEU A 77 8.33 -14.40 -15.39
C LEU A 77 7.05 -15.17 -15.02
N LEU A 78 5.93 -14.47 -14.93
CA LEU A 78 4.62 -15.10 -14.63
C LEU A 78 4.21 -16.08 -15.73
N GLY A 79 4.49 -15.76 -17.00
CA GLY A 79 4.20 -16.63 -18.16
C GLY A 79 5.03 -17.90 -18.17
N ALA A 80 6.32 -17.81 -17.83
CA ALA A 80 7.25 -18.94 -17.75
C ALA A 80 6.94 -19.87 -16.57
N GLU A 81 6.80 -19.33 -15.36
CA GLU A 81 6.59 -20.08 -14.12
C GLU A 81 5.15 -20.59 -13.94
N ARG A 82 4.18 -19.83 -14.45
CA ARG A 82 2.73 -20.12 -14.32
C ARG A 82 2.32 -20.50 -12.90
N PRO A 83 2.70 -19.72 -11.86
CA PRO A 83 2.41 -20.06 -10.48
C PRO A 83 0.90 -20.01 -10.18
N HIS A 84 0.52 -20.45 -8.99
CA HIS A 84 -0.76 -20.11 -8.38
C HIS A 84 -0.53 -19.00 -7.34
N ILE A 85 -0.97 -17.78 -7.64
CA ILE A 85 -0.84 -16.64 -6.73
C ILE A 85 -1.96 -16.71 -5.69
N CYS A 86 -1.62 -17.12 -4.47
CA CYS A 86 -2.54 -17.19 -3.34
C CYS A 86 -2.80 -15.81 -2.72
N LEU A 87 -1.74 -14.99 -2.65
CA LEU A 87 -1.81 -13.61 -2.13
C LEU A 87 -1.04 -12.67 -3.05
N LEU A 88 -1.70 -11.56 -3.40
CA LEU A 88 -1.07 -10.42 -4.05
C LEU A 88 -1.12 -9.24 -3.08
N VAL A 89 0.03 -8.63 -2.80
CA VAL A 89 0.11 -7.39 -2.02
C VAL A 89 0.70 -6.30 -2.89
N ASN A 90 -0.11 -5.32 -3.24
CA ASN A 90 0.36 -4.08 -3.85
C ASN A 90 0.70 -3.08 -2.75
N GLY A 91 1.94 -3.16 -2.26
CA GLY A 91 2.45 -2.38 -1.14
C GLY A 91 3.38 -1.23 -1.52
N ALA A 92 3.84 -1.18 -2.77
CA ALA A 92 4.66 -0.08 -3.24
C ALA A 92 3.89 1.25 -3.23
N GLY A 93 4.56 2.32 -2.87
CA GLY A 93 3.96 3.65 -2.85
C GLY A 93 4.95 4.74 -2.57
N LEU A 94 4.69 5.92 -3.12
CA LEU A 94 5.43 7.16 -2.93
C LEU A 94 4.50 8.24 -2.36
N GLY A 95 5.09 9.20 -1.64
CA GLY A 95 4.36 10.36 -1.15
C GLY A 95 5.29 11.55 -1.00
N HIS A 96 4.92 12.70 -1.60
CA HIS A 96 5.59 13.99 -1.42
C HIS A 96 4.61 14.97 -0.78
N ASN A 97 5.07 15.64 0.26
CA ASN A 97 4.29 16.62 1.02
C ASN A 97 4.70 18.03 0.62
N GLY A 98 3.73 18.89 0.45
CA GLY A 98 3.92 20.29 0.12
C GLY A 98 2.82 20.82 -0.79
N PRO A 99 2.67 22.15 -0.91
CA PRO A 99 1.79 22.77 -1.89
C PRO A 99 2.15 22.31 -3.30
N THR A 100 1.17 21.89 -4.09
CA THR A 100 1.37 21.36 -5.46
C THR A 100 2.21 22.31 -6.33
N ALA A 101 2.04 23.64 -6.16
CA ALA A 101 2.79 24.63 -6.91
C ALA A 101 4.30 24.69 -6.56
N ARG A 102 4.74 24.06 -5.47
CA ARG A 102 6.13 24.04 -5.02
C ARG A 102 6.83 22.69 -5.22
N LEU A 103 6.07 21.66 -5.60
CA LEU A 103 6.61 20.31 -5.82
C LEU A 103 7.05 20.15 -7.27
N GLU A 104 8.13 19.41 -7.47
CA GLU A 104 8.61 19.06 -8.80
C GLU A 104 7.58 18.20 -9.54
N THR A 105 7.32 18.54 -10.81
CA THR A 105 6.33 17.85 -11.65
C THR A 105 6.64 16.37 -11.78
N SER A 106 7.92 16.00 -11.92
CA SER A 106 8.37 14.61 -11.99
C SER A 106 7.93 13.81 -10.75
N GLY A 107 8.18 14.34 -9.54
CA GLY A 107 7.78 13.68 -8.31
C GLY A 107 6.25 13.53 -8.16
N LEU A 108 5.48 14.50 -8.69
CA LEU A 108 4.01 14.40 -8.74
C LEU A 108 3.57 13.28 -9.69
N CYS A 109 4.19 13.17 -10.88
CA CYS A 109 3.91 12.11 -11.85
C CYS A 109 4.31 10.74 -11.30
N ASP A 110 5.48 10.63 -10.67
CA ASP A 110 5.98 9.39 -10.07
C ASP A 110 5.00 8.85 -9.00
N MET A 111 4.37 9.73 -8.22
CA MET A 111 3.33 9.30 -7.29
C MET A 111 2.16 8.62 -7.99
N ILE A 112 1.70 9.14 -9.12
CA ILE A 112 0.62 8.53 -9.89
C ILE A 112 1.10 7.24 -10.54
N ASP A 113 2.29 7.24 -11.10
CA ASP A 113 2.87 6.07 -11.76
C ASP A 113 3.04 4.89 -10.80
N VAL A 114 3.62 5.11 -9.64
CA VAL A 114 3.85 4.03 -8.68
C VAL A 114 2.57 3.67 -7.92
N ASN A 115 1.83 4.65 -7.41
CA ASN A 115 0.66 4.38 -6.55
C ASN A 115 -0.56 3.87 -7.33
N CYS A 116 -0.73 4.29 -8.59
CA CYS A 116 -1.93 3.96 -9.39
C CYS A 116 -1.60 3.07 -10.58
N ARG A 117 -0.81 3.56 -11.55
CA ARG A 117 -0.52 2.82 -12.79
C ARG A 117 0.12 1.46 -12.49
N ALA A 118 1.17 1.45 -11.68
CA ALA A 118 1.87 0.20 -11.36
C ALA A 118 0.99 -0.78 -10.59
N LEU A 119 0.24 -0.31 -9.59
CA LEU A 119 -0.69 -1.13 -8.83
C LEU A 119 -1.74 -1.79 -9.73
N ILE A 120 -2.34 -1.04 -10.66
CA ILE A 120 -3.32 -1.55 -11.62
C ILE A 120 -2.66 -2.55 -12.58
N ALA A 121 -1.49 -2.23 -13.12
CA ALA A 121 -0.76 -3.08 -14.06
C ALA A 121 -0.36 -4.42 -13.40
N VAL A 122 0.28 -4.39 -12.22
CA VAL A 122 0.66 -5.60 -11.48
C VAL A 122 -0.59 -6.44 -11.15
N THR A 123 -1.66 -5.80 -10.69
CA THR A 123 -2.93 -6.52 -10.43
C THR A 123 -3.39 -7.24 -11.70
N ARG A 124 -3.47 -6.54 -12.83
CA ARG A 124 -3.93 -7.11 -14.11
C ARG A 124 -3.05 -8.28 -14.56
N LEU A 125 -1.72 -8.17 -14.42
CA LEU A 125 -0.77 -9.22 -14.79
C LEU A 125 -0.93 -10.47 -13.92
N CYS A 126 -1.22 -10.30 -12.64
CA CYS A 126 -1.38 -11.40 -11.69
C CYS A 126 -2.72 -12.14 -11.82
N LEU A 127 -3.80 -11.48 -12.25
CA LEU A 127 -5.15 -12.04 -12.31
C LEU A 127 -5.28 -13.39 -13.05
N PRO A 128 -4.57 -13.67 -14.18
CA PRO A 128 -4.63 -14.98 -14.84
C PRO A 128 -4.09 -16.15 -14.01
N TYR A 129 -3.27 -15.83 -13.00
CA TYR A 129 -2.61 -16.80 -12.11
C TYR A 129 -3.31 -16.93 -10.75
N MET A 130 -4.43 -16.22 -10.56
CA MET A 130 -5.24 -16.25 -9.34
C MET A 130 -6.54 -17.02 -9.56
N GLY A 131 -7.03 -17.67 -8.50
CA GLY A 131 -8.26 -18.46 -8.53
C GLY A 131 -9.05 -18.32 -7.24
N ARG A 132 -10.05 -19.19 -7.08
CA ARG A 132 -10.89 -19.25 -5.87
C ARG A 132 -10.02 -19.40 -4.60
N GLY A 133 -10.27 -18.55 -3.62
CA GLY A 133 -9.51 -18.49 -2.38
C GLY A 133 -8.30 -17.56 -2.41
N SER A 134 -7.87 -17.09 -3.60
CA SER A 134 -6.83 -16.07 -3.69
C SER A 134 -7.28 -14.72 -3.09
N ARG A 135 -6.31 -13.94 -2.60
CA ARG A 135 -6.57 -12.65 -1.96
C ARG A 135 -5.66 -11.57 -2.52
N ILE A 136 -6.20 -10.36 -2.66
CA ILE A 136 -5.48 -9.15 -3.07
C ILE A 136 -5.58 -8.13 -1.95
N LEU A 137 -4.42 -7.66 -1.48
CA LEU A 137 -4.31 -6.54 -0.56
C LEU A 137 -3.78 -5.32 -1.32
N GLN A 138 -4.57 -4.25 -1.33
CA GLN A 138 -4.22 -2.99 -1.99
C GLN A 138 -3.89 -1.94 -0.93
N LEU A 139 -2.63 -1.48 -0.84
CA LEU A 139 -2.24 -0.48 0.13
C LEU A 139 -2.72 0.93 -0.30
N ALA A 140 -3.94 1.24 0.11
CA ALA A 140 -4.49 2.59 0.07
C ALA A 140 -3.92 3.43 1.24
N SER A 141 -4.72 4.28 1.86
CA SER A 141 -4.37 5.11 3.01
C SER A 141 -5.65 5.66 3.64
N GLY A 142 -5.59 6.14 4.87
CA GLY A 142 -6.60 7.02 5.44
C GLY A 142 -6.77 8.33 4.66
N SER A 143 -5.72 8.77 3.96
CA SER A 143 -5.78 9.91 3.02
C SER A 143 -6.73 9.70 1.85
N ALA A 144 -7.15 8.46 1.57
CA ALA A 144 -8.17 8.17 0.57
C ALA A 144 -9.60 8.57 0.99
N PHE A 145 -9.81 8.92 2.25
CA PHE A 145 -11.14 9.27 2.75
C PHE A 145 -11.49 10.73 2.59
N LEU A 146 -10.49 11.62 2.46
CA LEU A 146 -10.66 13.07 2.38
C LEU A 146 -9.57 13.70 1.52
N PRO A 147 -9.88 14.75 0.72
CA PRO A 147 -8.87 15.59 0.10
C PRO A 147 -7.97 16.24 1.16
N GLN A 148 -6.68 16.30 0.88
CA GLN A 148 -5.70 16.86 1.82
C GLN A 148 -4.87 17.96 1.16
N PRO A 149 -5.13 19.24 1.46
CA PRO A 149 -4.24 20.35 1.08
C PRO A 149 -2.80 20.08 1.54
N GLY A 150 -1.81 20.43 0.72
CA GLY A 150 -0.41 20.06 0.97
C GLY A 150 -0.05 18.58 0.74
N PHE A 151 -1.03 17.74 0.42
CA PHE A 151 -0.84 16.31 0.11
C PHE A 151 -1.80 15.84 -0.98
N ALA A 152 -2.18 16.78 -1.87
CA ALA A 152 -3.28 16.63 -2.81
C ALA A 152 -3.10 15.44 -3.77
N VAL A 153 -1.95 15.32 -4.45
CA VAL A 153 -1.69 14.24 -5.41
C VAL A 153 -1.62 12.88 -4.71
N TYR A 154 -1.00 12.80 -3.53
CA TYR A 154 -0.99 11.57 -2.74
C TYR A 154 -2.41 11.14 -2.34
N ALA A 155 -3.22 12.04 -1.77
CA ALA A 155 -4.59 11.75 -1.39
C ALA A 155 -5.43 11.29 -2.60
N ALA A 156 -5.29 11.98 -3.76
CA ALA A 156 -5.93 11.59 -5.00
C ALA A 156 -5.49 10.19 -5.47
N SER A 157 -4.19 9.88 -5.42
CA SER A 157 -3.68 8.56 -5.78
C SER A 157 -4.24 7.45 -4.88
N LYS A 158 -4.33 7.71 -3.57
CA LYS A 158 -4.89 6.73 -2.62
C LYS A 158 -6.41 6.59 -2.72
N SER A 159 -7.12 7.64 -3.12
CA SER A 159 -8.54 7.58 -3.47
C SER A 159 -8.77 6.74 -4.73
N CYS A 160 -7.90 6.88 -5.74
CA CYS A 160 -7.90 6.00 -6.92
C CYS A 160 -7.74 4.52 -6.51
N VAL A 161 -6.76 4.19 -5.66
CA VAL A 161 -6.55 2.82 -5.15
C VAL A 161 -7.76 2.30 -4.41
N LEU A 162 -8.38 3.12 -3.55
CA LEU A 162 -9.56 2.73 -2.79
C LEU A 162 -10.75 2.44 -3.70
N SER A 163 -11.04 3.34 -4.65
CA SER A 163 -12.12 3.18 -5.63
C SER A 163 -11.91 1.95 -6.50
N PHE A 164 -10.72 1.79 -7.07
CA PHE A 164 -10.33 0.63 -7.86
C PHE A 164 -10.50 -0.69 -7.09
N SER A 165 -10.05 -0.70 -5.83
CA SER A 165 -10.15 -1.90 -4.99
C SER A 165 -11.60 -2.33 -4.74
N GLN A 166 -12.50 -1.36 -4.52
CA GLN A 166 -13.92 -1.63 -4.27
C GLN A 166 -14.61 -2.17 -5.52
N ALA A 167 -14.37 -1.56 -6.68
CA ALA A 167 -14.93 -2.03 -7.94
C ALA A 167 -14.39 -3.43 -8.31
N LEU A 168 -13.06 -3.60 -8.27
CA LEU A 168 -12.40 -4.88 -8.57
C LEU A 168 -12.89 -6.02 -7.67
N ARG A 169 -13.21 -5.72 -6.42
CA ARG A 169 -13.78 -6.72 -5.49
C ARG A 169 -15.07 -7.33 -6.04
N GLU A 170 -15.97 -6.52 -6.57
CA GLU A 170 -17.23 -7.01 -7.10
C GLU A 170 -17.04 -7.74 -8.43
N GLU A 171 -16.13 -7.27 -9.29
CA GLU A 171 -15.77 -7.94 -10.54
C GLU A 171 -15.18 -9.34 -10.30
N LEU A 172 -14.39 -9.50 -9.22
CA LEU A 172 -13.72 -10.76 -8.91
C LEU A 172 -14.51 -11.69 -7.98
N ARG A 173 -15.63 -11.21 -7.42
CA ARG A 173 -16.50 -12.01 -6.55
C ARG A 173 -16.96 -13.33 -7.18
N PRO A 174 -17.40 -13.38 -8.46
CA PRO A 174 -17.78 -14.64 -9.11
C PRO A 174 -16.62 -15.63 -9.21
N ARG A 175 -15.38 -15.14 -9.30
CA ARG A 175 -14.17 -15.97 -9.33
C ARG A 175 -13.74 -16.46 -7.93
N GLY A 176 -14.38 -15.98 -6.86
CA GLY A 176 -14.04 -16.30 -5.47
C GLY A 176 -12.70 -15.70 -5.02
N ILE A 177 -12.26 -14.58 -5.63
CA ILE A 177 -11.07 -13.83 -5.27
C ILE A 177 -11.48 -12.67 -4.36
N VAL A 178 -10.81 -12.53 -3.22
CA VAL A 178 -11.10 -11.47 -2.25
C VAL A 178 -10.17 -10.29 -2.48
N VAL A 179 -10.73 -9.07 -2.56
CA VAL A 179 -9.95 -7.82 -2.59
C VAL A 179 -10.20 -7.06 -1.30
N THR A 180 -9.11 -6.62 -0.65
CA THR A 180 -9.12 -5.83 0.58
C THR A 180 -8.29 -4.58 0.40
N ALA A 181 -8.91 -3.40 0.49
CA ALA A 181 -8.18 -2.13 0.57
C ALA A 181 -7.69 -1.91 2.00
N VAL A 182 -6.39 -1.73 2.18
CA VAL A 182 -5.76 -1.45 3.48
C VAL A 182 -5.62 0.06 3.62
N CYS A 183 -6.31 0.65 4.58
CA CYS A 183 -6.40 2.09 4.80
C CYS A 183 -5.85 2.45 6.20
N PRO A 184 -4.52 2.42 6.40
CA PRO A 184 -3.92 2.84 7.65
C PRO A 184 -3.96 4.36 7.79
N GLY A 185 -3.89 4.82 9.05
CA GLY A 185 -3.48 6.18 9.37
C GLY A 185 -1.98 6.38 9.18
N PRO A 186 -1.37 7.38 9.82
CA PRO A 186 0.08 7.53 9.86
C PRO A 186 0.73 6.27 10.47
N VAL A 187 1.73 5.70 9.78
CA VAL A 187 2.43 4.49 10.21
C VAL A 187 3.92 4.81 10.31
N ASP A 188 4.57 4.38 11.38
CA ASP A 188 6.00 4.59 11.59
C ASP A 188 6.81 3.77 10.58
N THR A 189 7.19 4.42 9.49
CA THR A 189 7.92 3.81 8.37
C THR A 189 8.84 4.82 7.70
N ASP A 190 9.78 4.33 6.89
CA ASP A 190 10.66 5.16 6.06
C ASP A 190 9.92 6.07 5.07
N PHE A 191 8.65 5.82 4.83
CA PHE A 191 7.80 6.59 3.92
C PHE A 191 7.81 8.09 4.23
N PHE A 192 7.74 8.47 5.51
CA PHE A 192 7.76 9.87 5.92
C PHE A 192 9.13 10.52 5.66
N ARG A 193 10.21 9.78 5.96
CA ARG A 193 11.59 10.27 5.70
C ARG A 193 11.85 10.43 4.21
N ALA A 194 11.51 9.43 3.41
CA ALA A 194 11.71 9.43 1.96
C ALA A 194 10.88 10.51 1.25
N GLY A 195 9.68 10.82 1.77
CA GLY A 195 8.80 11.84 1.20
C GLY A 195 9.03 13.27 1.72
N GLY A 196 10.04 13.50 2.57
CA GLY A 196 10.25 14.80 3.23
C GLY A 196 9.07 15.23 4.12
N ILE A 197 8.31 14.27 4.64
CA ILE A 197 7.07 14.53 5.35
C ILE A 197 7.37 14.79 6.83
N THR A 198 7.17 16.02 7.26
CA THR A 198 7.24 16.39 8.68
C THR A 198 5.90 16.17 9.34
N LEU A 199 5.88 15.30 10.35
CA LEU A 199 4.68 15.05 11.14
C LEU A 199 4.59 16.05 12.30
N SER A 200 3.43 16.65 12.50
CA SER A 200 3.16 17.43 13.70
C SER A 200 3.29 16.55 14.96
N PRO A 201 3.63 17.12 16.14
CA PRO A 201 3.74 16.37 17.40
C PRO A 201 2.52 15.51 17.70
N LEU A 202 1.33 16.04 17.42
CA LEU A 202 0.07 15.32 17.61
C LEU A 202 -0.04 14.09 16.68
N LYS A 203 0.35 14.22 15.42
CA LYS A 203 0.35 13.08 14.46
C LYS A 203 1.38 12.03 14.84
N ARG A 204 2.52 12.42 15.43
CA ARG A 204 3.54 11.47 15.94
C ARG A 204 3.00 10.59 17.06
N PHE A 205 2.16 11.14 17.93
CA PHE A 205 1.54 10.37 19.02
C PHE A 205 0.58 9.28 18.50
N PHE A 206 0.00 9.48 17.30
CA PHE A 206 -0.92 8.53 16.69
C PHE A 206 -0.26 7.63 15.62
N LEU A 207 1.08 7.58 15.57
CA LEU A 207 1.77 6.67 14.67
C LEU A 207 1.41 5.21 15.00
N ALA A 208 0.99 4.50 13.98
CA ALA A 208 0.70 3.08 14.10
C ALA A 208 1.97 2.25 13.86
N ASP A 209 2.09 1.16 14.58
CA ASP A 209 3.13 0.16 14.37
C ASP A 209 2.84 -0.60 13.05
N PRO A 210 3.78 -0.65 12.09
CA PRO A 210 3.60 -1.33 10.80
C PRO A 210 3.31 -2.83 10.96
N GLU A 211 3.85 -3.48 11.99
CA GLU A 211 3.58 -4.89 12.28
C GLU A 211 2.12 -5.13 12.65
N LYS A 212 1.57 -4.29 13.49
CA LYS A 212 0.16 -4.38 13.91
C LYS A 212 -0.79 -4.09 12.75
N VAL A 213 -0.40 -3.13 11.87
CA VAL A 213 -1.15 -2.83 10.65
C VAL A 213 -1.14 -4.03 9.70
N ALA A 214 0.02 -4.64 9.45
CA ALA A 214 0.19 -5.82 8.60
C ALA A 214 -0.63 -7.01 9.14
N LYS A 215 -0.49 -7.33 10.44
CA LYS A 215 -1.25 -8.39 11.10
C LYS A 215 -2.75 -8.23 10.94
N LYS A 216 -3.24 -7.00 11.14
CA LYS A 216 -4.65 -6.71 10.95
C LYS A 216 -5.08 -6.84 9.50
N ALA A 217 -4.28 -6.35 8.55
CA ALA A 217 -4.58 -6.42 7.13
C ALA A 217 -4.73 -7.88 6.66
N LEU A 218 -3.81 -8.76 7.04
CA LEU A 218 -3.90 -10.20 6.76
C LEU A 218 -5.12 -10.84 7.39
N ALA A 219 -5.40 -10.54 8.65
CA ALA A 219 -6.59 -11.06 9.35
C ALA A 219 -7.91 -10.60 8.71
N ASP A 220 -8.00 -9.33 8.28
CA ASP A 220 -9.18 -8.79 7.62
C ASP A 220 -9.35 -9.39 6.21
N ALA A 221 -8.26 -9.60 5.47
CA ALA A 221 -8.27 -10.27 4.16
C ALA A 221 -8.70 -11.75 4.29
N ARG A 222 -8.23 -12.46 5.33
CA ARG A 222 -8.70 -13.84 5.62
C ARG A 222 -10.21 -13.89 5.89
N LYS A 223 -10.75 -12.88 6.58
CA LYS A 223 -12.20 -12.75 6.86
C LYS A 223 -13.00 -12.21 5.66
N GLY A 224 -12.37 -11.98 4.53
CA GLY A 224 -13.03 -11.48 3.33
C GLY A 224 -13.52 -10.03 3.43
N LYS A 225 -12.95 -9.18 4.28
CA LYS A 225 -13.38 -7.79 4.43
C LYS A 225 -12.94 -6.94 3.23
N ALA A 226 -13.82 -6.05 2.79
CA ALA A 226 -13.52 -5.09 1.72
C ALA A 226 -12.48 -4.05 2.14
N LEU A 227 -12.47 -3.67 3.43
CA LEU A 227 -11.60 -2.64 3.99
C LEU A 227 -10.93 -3.14 5.27
N SER A 228 -9.65 -2.84 5.39
CA SER A 228 -8.88 -2.98 6.63
C SER A 228 -8.45 -1.59 7.09
N VAL A 229 -9.11 -1.08 8.14
CA VAL A 229 -8.83 0.24 8.74
C VAL A 229 -8.26 0.02 10.13
N TYR A 230 -6.98 0.39 10.32
CA TYR A 230 -6.30 0.24 11.61
C TYR A 230 -6.54 1.47 12.50
N GLY A 231 -6.85 1.22 13.78
CA GLY A 231 -7.08 2.27 14.79
C GLY A 231 -8.52 2.80 14.80
N LEU A 232 -8.97 3.19 15.99
CA LEU A 232 -10.31 3.77 16.19
C LEU A 232 -10.41 5.16 15.57
N SER A 233 -9.36 5.97 15.71
CA SER A 233 -9.28 7.31 15.11
C SER A 233 -9.55 7.29 13.59
N MET A 234 -8.92 6.36 12.86
CA MET A 234 -9.12 6.26 11.41
C MET A 234 -10.51 5.75 11.03
N LYS A 235 -11.12 4.90 11.85
CA LYS A 235 -12.53 4.51 11.65
C LYS A 235 -13.47 5.70 11.84
N MET A 236 -13.20 6.56 12.83
CA MET A 236 -13.97 7.80 13.04
C MET A 236 -13.78 8.77 11.89
N VAL A 237 -12.53 9.00 11.43
CA VAL A 237 -12.26 9.86 10.25
C VAL A 237 -13.08 9.38 9.05
N ARG A 238 -13.12 8.07 8.79
CA ARG A 238 -13.91 7.51 7.69
C ARG A 238 -15.42 7.76 7.85
N ILE A 239 -15.96 7.68 9.06
CA ILE A 239 -17.39 7.97 9.32
C ILE A 239 -17.65 9.45 9.08
N VAL A 240 -16.84 10.33 9.66
CA VAL A 240 -16.94 11.78 9.51
C VAL A 240 -16.87 12.18 8.04
N ALA A 241 -15.93 11.62 7.29
CA ALA A 241 -15.78 11.86 5.85
C ALA A 241 -17.01 11.46 5.01
N LYS A 242 -17.84 10.55 5.50
CA LYS A 242 -19.06 10.12 4.80
C LYS A 242 -20.31 10.93 5.19
N VAL A 243 -20.31 11.53 6.37
CA VAL A 243 -21.49 12.19 6.94
C VAL A 243 -21.47 13.69 6.68
N PHE A 244 -20.30 14.31 6.73
CA PHE A 244 -20.16 15.75 6.59
C PHE A 244 -19.80 16.18 5.16
N PRO A 245 -20.25 17.36 4.70
CA PRO A 245 -19.86 17.89 3.40
C PRO A 245 -18.35 18.03 3.25
N GLU A 246 -17.81 17.53 2.16
CA GLU A 246 -16.35 17.49 1.90
C GLU A 246 -15.69 18.87 2.02
N GLY A 247 -16.35 19.92 1.46
CA GLY A 247 -15.81 21.29 1.51
C GLY A 247 -15.62 21.84 2.93
N TRP A 248 -16.45 21.42 3.89
CA TRP A 248 -16.30 21.81 5.29
C TRP A 248 -15.08 21.16 5.93
N LEU A 249 -14.89 19.88 5.67
CA LEU A 249 -13.79 19.10 6.21
C LEU A 249 -12.43 19.55 5.65
N VAL A 250 -12.39 19.91 4.37
CA VAL A 250 -11.18 20.44 3.73
C VAL A 250 -10.82 21.80 4.32
N ARG A 251 -11.77 22.73 4.47
CA ARG A 251 -11.53 24.05 5.09
C ARG A 251 -11.07 23.93 6.55
N PHE A 252 -11.67 23.02 7.31
CA PHE A 252 -11.25 22.76 8.68
C PHE A 252 -9.81 22.26 8.77
N HIS A 253 -9.39 21.41 7.81
CA HIS A 253 -8.03 20.91 7.73
C HIS A 253 -7.01 22.03 7.42
N VAL A 254 -7.32 22.94 6.51
CA VAL A 254 -6.50 24.11 6.19
C VAL A 254 -6.31 25.00 7.41
N ASN A 255 -7.40 25.36 8.11
CA ASN A 255 -7.33 26.20 9.30
C ASN A 255 -6.46 25.62 10.42
N GLN A 256 -6.41 24.28 10.55
CA GLN A 256 -5.51 23.64 11.51
C GLN A 256 -4.04 23.70 11.09
N GLN A 257 -3.72 23.64 9.80
CA GLN A 257 -2.35 23.75 9.30
C GLN A 257 -1.82 25.18 9.50
N ASP A 258 -2.57 26.19 9.13
CA ASP A 258 -2.23 27.59 9.31
C ASP A 258 -2.02 27.96 10.80
N SER A 259 -2.83 27.40 11.69
CA SER A 259 -2.69 27.60 13.13
C SER A 259 -1.41 26.93 13.68
N SER A 260 -1.03 25.80 13.13
CA SER A 260 0.18 25.07 13.54
C SER A 260 1.47 25.77 13.04
N GLU A 261 1.45 26.34 11.83
CA GLU A 261 2.59 27.11 11.30
C GLU A 261 2.80 28.39 12.08
N LYS A 262 1.75 29.13 12.42
CA LYS A 262 1.82 30.34 13.26
C LYS A 262 2.34 30.08 14.68
N ILE A 263 2.04 28.92 15.25
CA ILE A 263 2.57 28.56 16.58
C ILE A 263 4.06 28.26 16.51
N VAL A 264 4.55 27.64 15.44
CA VAL A 264 5.98 27.34 15.25
C VAL A 264 6.80 28.62 14.99
N GLU A 265 6.27 29.57 14.21
CA GLU A 265 6.92 30.87 13.99
C GLU A 265 7.02 31.71 15.27
N ASN A 266 6.03 31.67 16.15
CA ASN A 266 6.04 32.40 17.42
C ASN A 266 6.92 31.79 18.53
N VAL A 267 7.42 30.57 18.36
CA VAL A 267 8.32 29.91 19.31
C VAL A 267 9.80 30.12 18.94
N HIS A 268 10.10 30.69 17.76
CA HIS A 268 11.44 30.97 17.27
C HIS A 268 11.74 32.47 17.19
N CYS A 269 10.89 33.36 17.76
CA CYS A 269 11.17 34.75 18.10
C CYS A 269 11.34 34.91 19.67
#